data_07f6782e99aa5f5e1117c853ffeb6f15
#
_entry.id   07f6782e99aa5f5e1117c853ffeb6f15
#
_cell.length_a   1.000
_cell.length_b   1.000
_cell.length_c   1.000
_cell.angle_alpha   90.00
_cell.angle_beta   90.00
_cell.angle_gamma   90.00
#
_symmetry.space_group_name_H-M   'P 1'
#
loop_
_entity.id
_entity.type
_entity.pdbx_description
1 polymer ?
#
loop_
_entity_poly.entity_id
_entity_poly.type
_entity_poly.pdbx_seq_one_letter_code
_entity_poly.pdbx_strand_id
1 'polypeptide(L)'
;MALAGLRDQDRLDGTSNFGVWKARLFLLLEENGIKDYATIGLAVPTDATQLVTYKNEDAKARRIILDGVKDHIVPHISELDTTKKMWDAILNLYQNATTNSKIILREKLKNT
;
A
#
# COMPACT_ATOMS: atom_id res chain seq x y z
N MET A 1 8.68 -1.89 22.40
CA MET A 1 7.95 -0.74 21.92
C MET A 1 7.17 -1.07 20.67
N ALA A 2 5.97 -0.67 20.65
CA ALA A 2 5.16 -0.90 19.50
C ALA A 2 5.69 -0.10 18.32
N LEU A 3 5.77 -0.72 17.18
CA LEU A 3 5.97 0.02 15.96
C LEU A 3 4.81 0.98 15.79
N ALA A 4 5.11 2.17 15.33
CA ALA A 4 4.06 3.09 14.96
C ALA A 4 3.28 2.41 13.82
N GLY A 5 2.11 1.93 14.13
CA GLY A 5 1.23 1.29 13.18
C GLY A 5 -0.15 1.90 13.27
N LEU A 6 -1.03 1.47 12.40
CA LEU A 6 -2.41 1.93 12.44
C LEU A 6 -3.18 1.17 13.51
N ARG A 7 -4.09 1.86 14.19
CA ARG A 7 -5.01 1.22 15.12
C ARG A 7 -5.95 0.33 14.31
N ASP A 8 -6.53 -0.67 14.97
CA ASP A 8 -7.42 -1.60 14.28
C ASP A 8 -8.54 -0.88 13.52
N GLN A 9 -9.10 0.15 14.13
CA GLN A 9 -10.19 0.92 13.53
C GLN A 9 -9.75 1.76 12.32
N ASP A 10 -8.43 2.00 12.19
CA ASP A 10 -7.88 2.80 11.09
C ASP A 10 -7.32 1.94 9.96
N ARG A 11 -7.34 0.62 10.12
CA ARG A 11 -6.84 -0.29 9.08
C ARG A 11 -7.75 -0.26 7.85
N LEU A 12 -7.14 -0.51 6.69
CA LEU A 12 -7.89 -0.55 5.45
C LEU A 12 -8.94 -1.66 5.49
N ASP A 13 -10.18 -1.28 5.30
CA ASP A 13 -11.31 -2.21 5.30
C ASP A 13 -11.90 -2.40 3.89
N GLY A 14 -11.83 -1.36 3.08
CA GLY A 14 -12.35 -1.38 1.73
C GLY A 14 -12.33 0.01 1.11
N THR A 15 -13.13 0.20 0.08
CA THR A 15 -13.19 1.48 -0.61
C THR A 15 -13.68 2.62 0.27
N SER A 16 -14.48 2.30 1.30
CA SER A 16 -15.10 3.32 2.15
C SER A 16 -14.06 4.13 2.95
N ASN A 17 -12.95 3.50 3.36
CA ASN A 17 -11.93 4.20 4.13
C ASN A 17 -10.58 4.29 3.42
N PHE A 18 -10.55 3.98 2.12
CA PHE A 18 -9.30 3.91 1.38
C PHE A 18 -8.56 5.25 1.34
N GLY A 19 -9.25 6.35 1.07
CA GLY A 19 -8.61 7.66 0.96
C GLY A 19 -7.93 8.10 2.25
N VAL A 20 -8.64 7.97 3.36
CA VAL A 20 -8.10 8.32 4.67
C VAL A 20 -6.95 7.40 5.04
N TRP A 21 -7.13 6.10 4.82
CA TRP A 21 -6.10 5.10 5.08
C TRP A 21 -4.82 5.41 4.30
N LYS A 22 -4.96 5.71 3.01
CA LYS A 22 -3.81 6.00 2.15
C LYS A 22 -2.99 7.16 2.70
N ALA A 23 -3.66 8.23 3.11
CA ALA A 23 -2.97 9.40 3.66
C ALA A 23 -2.22 9.05 4.94
N ARG A 24 -2.84 8.29 5.83
CA ARG A 24 -2.22 7.88 7.09
C ARG A 24 -1.04 6.94 6.86
N LEU A 25 -1.20 5.99 5.95
CA LEU A 25 -0.12 5.05 5.67
C LEU A 25 1.06 5.74 5.00
N PHE A 26 0.80 6.65 4.07
CA PHE A 26 1.86 7.43 3.44
C PHE A 26 2.71 8.15 4.48
N LEU A 27 2.07 8.80 5.43
CA LEU A 27 2.79 9.52 6.47
C LEU A 27 3.61 8.57 7.33
N LEU A 28 3.05 7.42 7.65
CA LEU A 28 3.75 6.41 8.44
C LEU A 28 5.00 5.91 7.72
N LEU A 29 4.90 5.63 6.43
CA LEU A 29 6.05 5.22 5.64
C LEU A 29 7.09 6.33 5.53
N GLU A 30 6.64 7.57 5.36
CA GLU A 30 7.53 8.73 5.28
C GLU A 30 8.30 8.94 6.57
N GLU A 31 7.61 8.83 7.72
CA GLU A 31 8.25 8.95 9.03
C GLU A 31 9.34 7.91 9.24
N ASN A 32 9.19 6.75 8.65
CA ASN A 32 10.16 5.66 8.74
C ASN A 32 11.21 5.70 7.61
N GLY A 33 11.14 6.68 6.72
CA GLY A 33 12.12 6.84 5.65
C GLY A 33 12.01 5.80 4.56
N ILE A 34 10.87 5.14 4.41
CA ILE A 34 10.72 4.01 3.49
C ILE A 34 9.57 4.19 2.49
N LYS A 35 9.06 5.40 2.34
CA LYS A 35 7.95 5.65 1.42
C LYS A 35 8.29 5.32 -0.02
N ASP A 36 9.54 5.55 -0.45
CA ASP A 36 9.95 5.32 -1.82
C ASP A 36 9.91 3.85 -2.21
N TYR A 37 10.05 2.95 -1.25
CA TYR A 37 9.91 1.51 -1.53
C TYR A 37 8.51 1.15 -2.04
N ALA A 38 7.52 1.91 -1.61
CA ALA A 38 6.14 1.68 -2.04
C ALA A 38 5.79 2.45 -3.31
N THR A 39 6.23 3.71 -3.41
CA THR A 39 5.74 4.62 -4.45
C THR A 39 6.55 4.57 -5.73
N ILE A 40 7.89 4.49 -5.61
CA ILE A 40 8.78 4.53 -6.77
C ILE A 40 9.25 3.14 -7.17
N GLY A 41 9.47 2.25 -6.18
CA GLY A 41 10.04 0.95 -6.42
C GLY A 41 11.53 1.05 -6.69
N LEU A 42 12.32 1.04 -5.61
CA LEU A 42 13.76 1.22 -5.73
C LEU A 42 14.42 0.01 -6.37
N ALA A 43 15.45 0.26 -7.18
CA ALA A 43 16.22 -0.81 -7.80
C ALA A 43 16.99 -1.61 -6.75
N VAL A 44 17.09 -2.92 -6.98
CA VAL A 44 17.83 -3.80 -6.08
C VAL A 44 19.32 -3.49 -6.18
N PRO A 45 20.00 -3.15 -5.07
CA PRO A 45 21.42 -2.84 -5.11
C PRO A 45 22.26 -4.06 -5.46
N THR A 46 23.41 -3.82 -6.09
CA THR A 46 24.36 -4.87 -6.38
C THR A 46 25.43 -4.99 -5.29
N ASP A 47 25.66 -3.94 -4.52
CA ASP A 47 26.59 -3.96 -3.40
C ASP A 47 26.02 -4.78 -2.24
N ALA A 48 26.85 -5.66 -1.65
CA ALA A 48 26.38 -6.57 -0.62
C ALA A 48 25.84 -5.85 0.62
N THR A 49 26.50 -4.78 1.05
CA THR A 49 26.07 -4.01 2.22
C THR A 49 24.77 -3.27 1.96
N GLN A 50 24.67 -2.65 0.81
CA GLN A 50 23.44 -1.94 0.42
C GLN A 50 22.28 -2.90 0.20
N LEU A 51 22.57 -4.11 -0.27
CA LEU A 51 21.55 -5.12 -0.47
C LEU A 51 20.91 -5.56 0.85
N VAL A 52 21.72 -5.71 1.90
CA VAL A 52 21.19 -6.06 3.23
C VAL A 52 20.25 -4.95 3.73
N THR A 53 20.67 -3.71 3.60
CA THR A 53 19.83 -2.57 4.00
C THR A 53 18.53 -2.52 3.20
N TYR A 54 18.64 -2.71 1.89
CA TYR A 54 17.48 -2.74 1.00
C TYR A 54 16.46 -3.81 1.45
N LYS A 55 16.94 -5.03 1.68
CA LYS A 55 16.06 -6.13 2.08
C LYS A 55 15.39 -5.87 3.41
N ASN A 56 16.13 -5.31 4.36
CA ASN A 56 15.57 -5.01 5.68
C ASN A 56 14.53 -3.89 5.60
N GLU A 57 14.79 -2.85 4.84
CA GLU A 57 13.85 -1.74 4.71
C GLU A 57 12.62 -2.13 3.91
N ASP A 58 12.79 -2.91 2.84
CA ASP A 58 11.65 -3.42 2.08
C ASP A 58 10.77 -4.31 2.94
N ALA A 59 11.37 -5.18 3.75
CA ALA A 59 10.61 -6.03 4.66
C ALA A 59 9.85 -5.22 5.71
N LYS A 60 10.48 -4.17 6.23
CA LYS A 60 9.83 -3.28 7.19
C LYS A 60 8.62 -2.58 6.57
N ALA A 61 8.78 -2.10 5.34
CA ALA A 61 7.69 -1.44 4.64
C ALA A 61 6.55 -2.42 4.35
N ARG A 62 6.87 -3.64 3.92
CA ARG A 62 5.85 -4.67 3.69
C ARG A 62 5.08 -4.99 4.97
N ARG A 63 5.78 -5.08 6.09
CA ARG A 63 5.15 -5.35 7.37
C ARG A 63 4.19 -4.22 7.77
N ILE A 64 4.61 -2.98 7.57
CA ILE A 64 3.76 -1.83 7.89
C ILE A 64 2.47 -1.89 7.06
N ILE A 65 2.58 -2.23 5.78
CA ILE A 65 1.40 -2.35 4.92
C ILE A 65 0.51 -3.51 5.38
N LEU A 66 1.09 -4.67 5.65
CA LEU A 66 0.30 -5.83 6.11
C LEU A 66 -0.42 -5.55 7.42
N ASP A 67 0.27 -4.89 8.35
CA ASP A 67 -0.36 -4.55 9.63
C ASP A 67 -1.39 -3.44 9.49
N GLY A 68 -1.35 -2.71 8.40
CA GLY A 68 -2.26 -1.60 8.14
C GLY A 68 -3.54 -1.99 7.41
N VAL A 69 -3.76 -3.27 7.10
CA VAL A 69 -4.97 -3.72 6.42
C VAL A 69 -5.71 -4.73 7.27
N LYS A 70 -7.02 -4.83 7.07
CA LYS A 70 -7.82 -5.84 7.77
C LYS A 70 -7.49 -7.24 7.24
N ASP A 71 -7.80 -8.24 8.04
CA ASP A 71 -7.41 -9.63 7.76
C ASP A 71 -7.92 -10.15 6.42
N HIS A 72 -9.09 -9.69 5.98
CA HIS A 72 -9.64 -10.16 4.71
C HIS A 72 -8.86 -9.65 3.49
N ILE A 73 -8.03 -8.62 3.67
CA ILE A 73 -7.21 -8.05 2.59
C ILE A 73 -5.85 -8.74 2.53
N VAL A 74 -5.35 -9.24 3.66
CA VAL A 74 -4.02 -9.85 3.75
C VAL A 74 -3.76 -10.90 2.66
N PRO A 75 -4.68 -11.85 2.38
CA PRO A 75 -4.42 -12.85 1.34
C PRO A 75 -4.16 -12.29 -0.04
N HIS A 76 -4.68 -11.10 -0.34
CA HIS A 76 -4.50 -10.49 -1.66
C HIS A 76 -3.10 -9.93 -1.87
N ILE A 77 -2.36 -9.67 -0.80
CA ILE A 77 -1.06 -9.00 -0.90
C ILE A 77 0.08 -9.75 -0.21
N SER A 78 -0.22 -10.74 0.64
CA SER A 78 0.80 -11.37 1.50
C SER A 78 1.87 -12.14 0.73
N GLU A 79 1.57 -12.61 -0.46
CA GLU A 79 2.51 -13.39 -1.26
C GLU A 79 3.38 -12.53 -2.17
N LEU A 80 3.11 -11.24 -2.24
CA LEU A 80 3.91 -10.33 -3.07
C LEU A 80 5.25 -10.06 -2.41
N ASP A 81 6.30 -10.04 -3.21
CA ASP A 81 7.66 -10.07 -2.70
C ASP A 81 8.33 -8.70 -2.56
N THR A 82 7.66 -7.63 -2.97
CA THR A 82 8.17 -6.28 -2.79
C THR A 82 7.09 -5.35 -2.29
N THR A 83 7.53 -4.29 -1.61
CA THR A 83 6.61 -3.25 -1.13
C THR A 83 5.87 -2.58 -2.28
N LYS A 84 6.56 -2.33 -3.39
CA LYS A 84 5.95 -1.71 -4.57
C LYS A 84 4.81 -2.56 -5.12
N LYS A 85 5.01 -3.86 -5.23
CA LYS A 85 3.98 -4.77 -5.72
C LYS A 85 2.77 -4.80 -4.80
N MET A 86 3.00 -4.83 -3.47
CA MET A 86 1.92 -4.79 -2.50
C MET A 86 1.12 -3.50 -2.59
N TRP A 87 1.82 -2.38 -2.69
CA TRP A 87 1.20 -1.07 -2.80
C TRP A 87 0.36 -0.96 -4.07
N ASP A 88 0.93 -1.37 -5.21
CA ASP A 88 0.23 -1.34 -6.48
C ASP A 88 -1.00 -2.25 -6.48
N ALA A 89 -0.90 -3.41 -5.83
CA ALA A 89 -2.05 -4.31 -5.73
C ALA A 89 -3.20 -3.67 -4.97
N ILE A 90 -2.89 -2.97 -3.88
CA ILE A 90 -3.91 -2.27 -3.09
C ILE A 90 -4.54 -1.14 -3.90
N LEU A 91 -3.72 -0.37 -4.62
CA LEU A 91 -4.23 0.68 -5.49
C LEU A 91 -5.17 0.13 -6.55
N ASN A 92 -4.80 -1.01 -7.15
CA ASN A 92 -5.65 -1.66 -8.15
C ASN A 92 -6.97 -2.13 -7.56
N LEU A 93 -6.95 -2.65 -6.34
CA LEU A 93 -8.16 -3.14 -5.70
C LEU A 93 -9.15 -2.02 -5.37
N TYR A 94 -8.67 -0.89 -4.92
CA TYR A 94 -9.53 0.13 -4.33
C TYR A 94 -9.56 1.44 -5.09
N GLN A 95 -8.43 1.96 -5.49
CA GLN A 95 -8.39 3.24 -6.19
C GLN A 95 -8.90 3.13 -7.62
N ASN A 96 -8.43 2.11 -8.35
CA ASN A 96 -8.86 1.92 -9.74
C ASN A 96 -10.33 1.51 -9.82
N ALA A 97 -10.81 0.72 -8.88
CA ALA A 97 -12.22 0.34 -8.83
C ALA A 97 -13.10 1.57 -8.67
N THR A 98 -12.72 2.49 -7.78
CA THR A 98 -13.45 3.74 -7.57
C THR A 98 -13.43 4.60 -8.83
N THR A 99 -12.27 4.73 -9.47
CA THR A 99 -12.12 5.49 -10.70
C THR A 99 -12.97 4.87 -11.83
N ASN A 100 -12.93 3.56 -11.96
CA ASN A 100 -13.71 2.86 -12.97
C ASN A 100 -15.21 3.03 -12.76
N SER A 101 -15.66 3.02 -11.52
CA SER A 101 -17.07 3.26 -11.21
C SER A 101 -17.51 4.66 -11.64
N LYS A 102 -16.68 5.66 -11.43
CA LYS A 102 -16.96 7.02 -11.87
C LYS A 102 -17.01 7.12 -13.39
N ILE A 103 -16.11 6.46 -14.07
CA ILE A 103 -16.08 6.46 -15.54
C ILE A 103 -17.32 5.79 -16.10
N ILE A 104 -17.71 4.66 -15.55
CA ILE A 104 -18.92 3.94 -15.99
C ILE A 104 -20.16 4.79 -15.82
N LEU A 105 -20.28 5.48 -14.68
CA LEU A 105 -21.38 6.39 -14.44
C LEU A 105 -21.45 7.52 -15.46
N ARG A 106 -20.31 8.11 -15.79
CA ARG A 106 -20.26 9.16 -16.80
C ARG A 106 -20.71 8.65 -18.17
N GLU A 107 -20.27 7.47 -18.54
CA GLU A 107 -20.62 6.88 -19.82
C GLU A 107 -22.12 6.61 -19.91
N LYS A 108 -22.72 6.11 -18.83
CA LYS A 108 -24.16 5.89 -18.78
C LYS A 108 -24.94 7.20 -18.92
N LEU A 109 -24.51 8.24 -18.24
CA LEU A 109 -25.13 9.55 -18.34
C LEU A 109 -24.97 10.15 -19.73
N LYS A 110 -23.83 9.91 -20.35
CA LYS A 110 -23.51 10.43 -21.67
C LYS A 110 -24.34 9.74 -22.77
N ASN A 111 -24.65 8.48 -22.57
CA ASN A 111 -25.37 7.67 -23.56
C ASN A 111 -26.88 7.74 -23.42
N THR A 112 -27.36 8.37 -22.41
CA THR A 112 -28.78 8.63 -22.22
C THR A 112 -29.11 10.05 -22.56
#